data_27eb33a6e9f49f560f10d03bf3ce7833
#
_entry.id   27eb33a6e9f49f560f10d03bf3ce7833
#
_cell.length_a   1.000
_cell.length_b   1.000
_cell.length_c   1.000
_cell.angle_alpha   90.00
_cell.angle_beta   90.00
_cell.angle_gamma   90.00
#
_symmetry.space_group_name_H-M   'P 1'
#
loop_
_entity.id
_entity.type
_entity.pdbx_description
1 polymer ?
#
loop_
_entity_poly.entity_id
_entity_poly.type
_entity_poly.pdbx_seq_one_letter_code
_entity_poly.pdbx_strand_id
1 'polypeptide(L)'
;MATTTRLTIEDFEKLPDEAVKHRELVDGELIDVSGNTGEHNELKDLIISLLRPLVRGNKLGRALTEQEYDFRGNVHGPDVSFFGLEKCELYNRKRRVQRFVPDLAAEIVSQNDTFESLMKKAQRYRDCGTAEVWIFSIETRQAYLMSDSRNVILDEDQEFRPETIPGFSIRLGELFDRI
;
A
#
# COMPACT_ATOMS: atom_id res chain seq x y z
N MET A 1 26.17 -27.00 -0.02
CA MET A 1 25.41 -25.73 0.01
C MET A 1 23.94 -26.11 0.06
N ALA A 2 23.20 -25.76 1.10
CA ALA A 2 21.76 -26.01 1.17
C ALA A 2 21.09 -25.08 0.15
N THR A 3 20.42 -25.65 -0.83
CA THR A 3 19.61 -24.89 -1.78
C THR A 3 18.35 -24.46 -1.02
N THR A 4 18.30 -23.24 -0.55
CA THR A 4 17.08 -22.67 0.02
C THR A 4 16.07 -22.61 -1.12
N THR A 5 15.05 -23.47 -1.05
CA THR A 5 13.96 -23.47 -2.04
C THR A 5 13.19 -22.14 -1.86
N ARG A 6 13.20 -21.32 -2.89
CA ARG A 6 12.43 -20.06 -2.90
C ARG A 6 10.95 -20.40 -2.99
N LEU A 7 10.15 -19.72 -2.17
CA LEU A 7 8.70 -19.87 -2.16
C LEU A 7 8.07 -19.19 -3.37
N THR A 8 7.06 -19.84 -3.93
CA THR A 8 6.14 -19.24 -4.90
C THR A 8 4.95 -18.61 -4.19
N ILE A 9 4.12 -17.85 -4.91
CA ILE A 9 2.86 -17.31 -4.34
C ILE A 9 1.92 -18.45 -3.94
N GLU A 10 1.88 -19.53 -4.74
CA GLU A 10 1.08 -20.72 -4.44
C GLU A 10 1.55 -21.43 -3.15
N ASP A 11 2.85 -21.42 -2.87
CA ASP A 11 3.41 -21.94 -1.62
C ASP A 11 3.04 -21.01 -0.45
N PHE A 12 3.15 -19.68 -0.65
CA PHE A 12 2.78 -18.68 0.33
C PHE A 12 1.28 -18.78 0.71
N GLU A 13 0.37 -18.93 -0.25
CA GLU A 13 -1.08 -19.09 -0.01
C GLU A 13 -1.44 -20.40 0.73
N LYS A 14 -0.58 -21.42 0.70
CA LYS A 14 -0.77 -22.68 1.42
C LYS A 14 -0.24 -22.66 2.86
N LEU A 15 0.58 -21.66 3.20
CA LEU A 15 1.09 -21.54 4.55
C LEU A 15 -0.04 -21.24 5.53
N PRO A 16 0.02 -21.76 6.78
CA PRO A 16 -0.94 -21.39 7.81
C PRO A 16 -0.92 -19.89 8.10
N ASP A 17 -2.05 -19.32 8.44
CA ASP A 17 -2.19 -17.89 8.73
C ASP A 17 -1.15 -17.38 9.72
N GLU A 18 -0.84 -18.14 10.76
CA GLU A 18 0.18 -17.83 11.76
C GLU A 18 1.59 -17.64 11.14
N ALA A 19 1.91 -18.43 10.10
CA ALA A 19 3.22 -18.39 9.45
C ALA A 19 3.40 -17.18 8.54
N VAL A 20 2.30 -16.55 8.11
CA VAL A 20 2.30 -15.46 7.14
C VAL A 20 1.76 -14.14 7.71
N LYS A 21 1.26 -14.20 8.96
CA LYS A 21 0.82 -13.01 9.68
C LYS A 21 1.96 -12.01 9.78
N HIS A 22 1.73 -10.77 9.38
CA HIS A 22 2.73 -9.71 9.31
C HIS A 22 3.98 -10.07 8.50
N ARG A 23 3.81 -10.83 7.42
CA ARG A 23 4.90 -11.18 6.50
C ARG A 23 4.51 -10.94 5.06
N GLU A 24 5.49 -10.51 4.30
CA GLU A 24 5.42 -10.38 2.84
C GLU A 24 6.30 -11.44 2.19
N LEU A 25 6.00 -11.80 0.93
CA LEU A 25 6.85 -12.66 0.14
C LEU A 25 7.69 -11.80 -0.80
N VAL A 26 9.00 -11.76 -0.59
CA VAL A 26 9.93 -10.94 -1.37
C VAL A 26 11.04 -11.83 -1.92
N ASP A 27 11.14 -11.89 -3.24
CA ASP A 27 12.14 -12.69 -3.95
C ASP A 27 12.21 -14.16 -3.48
N GLY A 28 11.05 -14.71 -3.09
CA GLY A 28 10.87 -16.09 -2.61
C GLY A 28 11.16 -16.29 -1.12
N GLU A 29 11.36 -15.23 -0.35
CA GLU A 29 11.62 -15.27 1.09
C GLU A 29 10.51 -14.57 1.88
N LEU A 30 10.20 -15.06 3.08
CA LEU A 30 9.26 -14.41 3.98
C LEU A 30 9.97 -13.29 4.75
N ILE A 31 9.53 -12.06 4.51
CA ILE A 31 10.04 -10.87 5.21
C ILE A 31 9.04 -10.43 6.27
N ASP A 32 9.51 -10.22 7.49
CA ASP A 32 8.70 -9.69 8.58
C ASP A 32 8.44 -8.19 8.36
N VAL A 33 7.17 -7.80 8.38
CA VAL A 33 6.69 -6.42 8.24
C VAL A 33 5.92 -5.96 9.48
N SER A 34 6.16 -6.60 10.61
CA SER A 34 5.58 -6.22 11.90
C SER A 34 6.16 -4.92 12.43
N GLY A 35 5.51 -4.32 13.41
CA GLY A 35 6.02 -3.12 14.10
C GLY A 35 5.15 -1.88 13.92
N ASN A 36 3.91 -2.05 13.46
CA ASN A 36 2.95 -0.94 13.36
C ASN A 36 2.60 -0.41 14.76
N THR A 37 2.77 0.90 14.94
CA THR A 37 2.39 1.61 16.18
C THR A 37 0.90 1.97 16.19
N GLY A 38 0.41 2.49 17.33
CA GLY A 38 -0.94 3.06 17.42
C GLY A 38 -1.17 4.15 16.39
N GLU A 39 -0.25 5.12 16.30
CA GLU A 39 -0.32 6.24 15.34
C GLU A 39 -0.34 5.76 13.88
N HIS A 40 0.46 4.73 13.54
CA HIS A 40 0.42 4.11 12.22
C HIS A 40 -0.98 3.58 11.89
N ASN A 41 -1.60 2.86 12.83
CA ASN A 41 -2.93 2.30 12.63
C ASN A 41 -4.00 3.40 12.56
N GLU A 42 -3.90 4.44 13.39
CA GLU A 42 -4.81 5.59 13.36
C GLU A 42 -4.73 6.33 12.03
N LEU A 43 -3.54 6.58 11.50
CA LEU A 43 -3.38 7.21 10.19
C LEU A 43 -3.94 6.34 9.06
N LYS A 44 -3.68 5.04 9.08
CA LYS A 44 -4.24 4.08 8.12
C LYS A 44 -5.77 4.12 8.13
N ASP A 45 -6.38 4.05 9.33
CA ASP A 45 -7.82 4.08 9.49
C ASP A 45 -8.42 5.43 9.07
N LEU A 46 -7.74 6.54 9.35
CA LEU A 46 -8.15 7.86 8.90
C LEU A 46 -8.13 7.97 7.38
N ILE A 47 -7.04 7.60 6.72
CA ILE A 47 -6.93 7.63 5.26
C ILE A 47 -8.05 6.80 4.62
N ILE A 48 -8.24 5.56 5.05
CA ILE A 48 -9.28 4.71 4.44
C ILE A 48 -10.69 5.22 4.73
N SER A 49 -10.93 5.87 5.88
CA SER A 49 -12.21 6.48 6.23
C SER A 49 -12.57 7.67 5.34
N LEU A 50 -11.57 8.43 4.90
CA LEU A 50 -11.73 9.54 3.97
C LEU A 50 -11.94 9.04 2.53
N LEU A 51 -11.21 8.01 2.11
CA LEU A 51 -11.25 7.50 0.74
C LEU A 51 -12.53 6.72 0.43
N ARG A 52 -12.98 5.83 1.33
CA ARG A 52 -14.12 4.94 1.05
C ARG A 52 -15.42 5.65 0.69
N PRO A 53 -15.86 6.71 1.39
CA PRO A 53 -17.07 7.43 1.01
C PRO A 53 -16.96 8.06 -0.38
N LEU A 54 -15.82 8.67 -0.69
CA LEU A 54 -15.55 9.29 -1.99
C LEU A 54 -15.56 8.26 -3.12
N VAL A 55 -14.81 7.17 -2.95
CA VAL A 55 -14.69 6.08 -3.93
C VAL A 55 -16.05 5.43 -4.19
N ARG A 56 -16.84 5.17 -3.14
CA ARG A 56 -18.17 4.58 -3.27
C ARG A 56 -19.20 5.55 -3.85
N GLY A 57 -19.22 6.79 -3.36
CA GLY A 57 -20.14 7.83 -3.79
C GLY A 57 -20.01 8.15 -5.28
N ASN A 58 -18.80 8.19 -5.78
CA ASN A 58 -18.49 8.47 -7.18
C ASN A 58 -18.34 7.20 -8.04
N LYS A 59 -18.54 6.01 -7.47
CA LYS A 59 -18.43 4.70 -8.16
C LYS A 59 -17.07 4.52 -8.86
N LEU A 60 -15.99 4.95 -8.21
CA LEU A 60 -14.63 4.93 -8.79
C LEU A 60 -14.00 3.53 -8.78
N GLY A 61 -14.39 2.66 -7.85
CA GLY A 61 -13.78 1.34 -7.66
C GLY A 61 -13.85 0.88 -6.21
N ARG A 62 -12.73 0.40 -5.68
CA ARG A 62 -12.61 -0.10 -4.31
C ARG A 62 -11.37 0.43 -3.63
N ALA A 63 -11.52 0.80 -2.35
CA ALA A 63 -10.41 1.11 -1.45
C ALA A 63 -10.39 0.10 -0.29
N LEU A 64 -9.25 -0.53 -0.08
CA LEU A 64 -9.02 -1.61 0.88
C LEU A 64 -7.79 -1.32 1.74
N THR A 65 -7.72 -1.93 2.92
CA THR A 65 -6.54 -1.95 3.78
C THR A 65 -5.91 -3.33 3.78
N GLU A 66 -4.58 -3.41 3.80
CA GLU A 66 -3.80 -4.63 3.97
C GLU A 66 -4.18 -5.77 3.00
N GLN A 67 -4.77 -5.43 1.85
CA GLN A 67 -5.04 -6.43 0.82
C GLN A 67 -3.74 -6.82 0.14
N GLU A 68 -3.47 -8.10 0.10
CA GLU A 68 -2.28 -8.64 -0.56
C GLU A 68 -2.47 -8.74 -2.08
N TYR A 69 -1.43 -8.39 -2.84
CA TYR A 69 -1.39 -8.41 -4.30
C TYR A 69 -0.12 -9.08 -4.82
N ASP A 70 -0.22 -9.61 -6.03
CA ASP A 70 0.89 -10.19 -6.78
C ASP A 70 1.66 -9.10 -7.53
N PHE A 71 2.85 -8.77 -7.05
CA PHE A 71 3.80 -7.87 -7.69
C PHE A 71 4.88 -8.70 -8.42
N ARG A 72 4.50 -9.40 -9.49
CA ARG A 72 5.38 -10.26 -10.31
C ARG A 72 6.12 -11.32 -9.48
N GLY A 73 5.35 -12.11 -8.74
CA GLY A 73 5.88 -13.19 -7.89
C GLY A 73 6.24 -12.76 -6.47
N ASN A 74 6.14 -11.48 -6.15
CA ASN A 74 6.25 -10.97 -4.79
C ASN A 74 4.84 -10.68 -4.24
N VAL A 75 4.64 -10.92 -2.95
CA VAL A 75 3.37 -10.61 -2.28
C VAL A 75 3.61 -9.45 -1.34
N HIS A 76 2.92 -8.34 -1.58
CA HIS A 76 2.88 -7.19 -0.69
C HIS A 76 1.43 -6.82 -0.37
N GLY A 77 1.22 -6.38 0.87
CA GLY A 77 -0.06 -5.84 1.35
C GLY A 77 0.07 -4.38 1.72
N PRO A 78 -0.11 -3.43 0.78
CA PRO A 78 -0.05 -2.01 1.12
C PRO A 78 -1.01 -1.65 2.26
N ASP A 79 -0.63 -0.72 3.14
CA ASP A 79 -1.48 -0.25 4.23
C ASP A 79 -2.84 0.20 3.73
N VAL A 80 -2.85 0.97 2.63
CA VAL A 80 -4.06 1.34 1.90
C VAL A 80 -3.85 1.12 0.40
N SER A 81 -4.85 0.57 -0.26
CA SER A 81 -4.85 0.36 -1.71
C SER A 81 -6.16 0.82 -2.33
N PHE A 82 -6.10 1.23 -3.59
CA PHE A 82 -7.27 1.51 -4.41
C PHE A 82 -7.11 0.89 -5.79
N PHE A 83 -8.20 0.40 -6.36
CA PHE A 83 -8.26 -0.04 -7.75
C PHE A 83 -9.61 0.35 -8.38
N GLY A 84 -9.53 0.74 -9.65
CA GLY A 84 -10.67 1.21 -10.45
C GLY A 84 -11.64 0.10 -10.86
N LEU A 85 -12.68 0.50 -11.57
CA LEU A 85 -13.79 -0.40 -11.99
C LEU A 85 -13.32 -1.57 -12.83
N GLU A 86 -12.37 -1.37 -13.74
CA GLU A 86 -11.84 -2.43 -14.60
C GLU A 86 -11.23 -3.58 -13.78
N LYS A 87 -10.50 -3.25 -12.71
CA LYS A 87 -9.91 -4.23 -11.82
C LYS A 87 -10.91 -4.84 -10.82
N CYS A 88 -12.09 -4.20 -10.65
CA CYS A 88 -13.15 -4.78 -9.83
C CYS A 88 -13.67 -6.11 -10.38
N GLU A 89 -13.61 -6.34 -11.69
CA GLU A 89 -13.98 -7.61 -12.33
C GLU A 89 -12.97 -8.71 -12.06
N LEU A 90 -11.71 -8.35 -11.84
CA LEU A 90 -10.62 -9.28 -11.51
C LEU A 90 -10.58 -9.63 -10.00
N TYR A 91 -11.24 -8.82 -9.17
CA TYR A 91 -11.19 -8.95 -7.72
C TYR A 91 -11.96 -10.16 -7.21
N ASN A 92 -11.25 -11.11 -6.64
CA ASN A 92 -11.84 -12.29 -6.01
C ASN A 92 -11.80 -12.18 -4.48
N ARG A 93 -12.97 -11.95 -3.86
CA ARG A 93 -13.11 -11.78 -2.40
C ARG A 93 -12.67 -12.98 -1.55
N LYS A 94 -12.60 -14.17 -2.16
CA LYS A 94 -12.20 -15.41 -1.49
C LYS A 94 -10.71 -15.71 -1.63
N ARG A 95 -10.01 -14.94 -2.47
CA ARG A 95 -8.58 -15.13 -2.69
C ARG A 95 -7.81 -14.20 -1.77
N ARG A 96 -6.79 -14.73 -1.13
CA ARG A 96 -5.87 -13.98 -0.28
C ARG A 96 -5.04 -13.01 -1.11
N VAL A 97 -4.24 -13.51 -2.04
CA VAL A 97 -3.36 -12.71 -2.90
C VAL A 97 -4.07 -12.42 -4.22
N GLN A 98 -4.42 -11.16 -4.49
CA GLN A 98 -5.03 -10.77 -5.76
C GLN A 98 -4.01 -10.86 -6.90
N ARG A 99 -4.42 -11.39 -8.06
CA ARG A 99 -3.55 -11.62 -9.24
C ARG A 99 -3.54 -10.41 -10.18
N PHE A 100 -3.55 -9.24 -9.63
CA PHE A 100 -3.37 -7.94 -10.29
C PHE A 100 -2.73 -6.98 -9.30
N VAL A 101 -2.19 -5.85 -9.77
CA VAL A 101 -1.68 -4.78 -8.89
C VAL A 101 -2.72 -3.68 -8.73
N PRO A 102 -2.81 -3.01 -7.56
CA PRO A 102 -3.72 -1.88 -7.38
C PRO A 102 -3.28 -0.68 -8.24
N ASP A 103 -4.19 0.25 -8.52
CA ASP A 103 -3.88 1.51 -9.19
C ASP A 103 -3.17 2.48 -8.27
N LEU A 104 -3.46 2.38 -6.98
CA LEU A 104 -2.82 3.12 -5.90
C LEU A 104 -2.39 2.17 -4.81
N ALA A 105 -1.15 2.32 -4.33
CA ALA A 105 -0.62 1.72 -3.12
C ALA A 105 -0.12 2.80 -2.18
N ALA A 106 -0.56 2.80 -0.94
CA ALA A 106 -0.08 3.71 0.11
C ALA A 106 0.57 2.93 1.24
N GLU A 107 1.71 3.41 1.68
CA GLU A 107 2.48 2.90 2.82
C GLU A 107 2.60 4.01 3.88
N ILE A 108 2.58 3.62 5.13
CA ILE A 108 2.84 4.50 6.26
C ILE A 108 4.16 4.02 6.88
N VAL A 109 5.11 4.92 7.03
CA VAL A 109 6.43 4.61 7.58
C VAL A 109 6.29 4.01 8.98
N SER A 110 6.85 2.83 9.19
CA SER A 110 6.92 2.15 10.48
C SER A 110 8.31 2.30 11.10
N GLN A 111 8.43 1.98 12.40
CA GLN A 111 9.70 2.10 13.12
C GLN A 111 10.83 1.18 12.57
N ASN A 112 10.44 0.10 11.89
CA ASN A 112 11.39 -0.87 11.34
C ASN A 112 11.77 -0.55 9.88
N ASP A 113 11.13 0.45 9.27
CA ASP A 113 11.42 0.83 7.90
C ASP A 113 12.71 1.64 7.80
N THR A 114 13.44 1.38 6.74
CA THR A 114 14.50 2.25 6.27
C THR A 114 14.03 2.99 5.02
N PHE A 115 14.56 4.19 4.80
CA PHE A 115 14.27 4.93 3.57
C PHE A 115 14.55 4.09 2.32
N GLU A 116 15.66 3.34 2.33
CA GLU A 116 16.04 2.48 1.19
C GLU A 116 15.04 1.35 0.96
N SER A 117 14.55 0.69 2.02
CA SER A 117 13.57 -0.40 1.90
C SER A 117 12.23 0.10 1.36
N LEU A 118 11.75 1.24 1.84
CA LEU A 118 10.53 1.87 1.37
C LEU A 118 10.61 2.31 -0.08
N MET A 119 11.73 2.94 -0.48
CA MET A 119 11.93 3.36 -1.86
C MET A 119 12.03 2.17 -2.83
N LYS A 120 12.69 1.07 -2.42
CA LYS A 120 12.71 -0.18 -3.21
C LYS A 120 11.31 -0.77 -3.35
N LYS A 121 10.51 -0.77 -2.28
CA LYS A 121 9.13 -1.26 -2.28
C LYS A 121 8.26 -0.40 -3.20
N ALA A 122 8.33 0.92 -3.07
CA ALA A 122 7.60 1.87 -3.92
C ALA A 122 7.98 1.73 -5.40
N GLN A 123 9.27 1.60 -5.72
CA GLN A 123 9.73 1.38 -7.08
C GLN A 123 9.20 0.06 -7.64
N ARG A 124 9.21 -1.02 -6.86
CA ARG A 124 8.61 -2.32 -7.25
C ARG A 124 7.13 -2.17 -7.60
N TYR A 125 6.36 -1.44 -6.82
CA TYR A 125 4.95 -1.16 -7.11
C TYR A 125 4.80 -0.46 -8.46
N ARG A 126 5.59 0.59 -8.69
CA ARG A 126 5.59 1.33 -9.95
C ARG A 126 5.98 0.44 -11.14
N ASP A 127 7.05 -0.32 -11.04
CA ASP A 127 7.54 -1.23 -12.10
C ASP A 127 6.54 -2.35 -12.43
N CYS A 128 5.69 -2.72 -11.48
CA CYS A 128 4.62 -3.68 -11.67
C CYS A 128 3.34 -3.08 -12.27
N GLY A 129 3.24 -1.75 -12.37
CA GLY A 129 2.12 -1.06 -13.01
C GLY A 129 1.12 -0.39 -12.06
N THR A 130 1.49 -0.21 -10.78
CA THR A 130 0.73 0.67 -9.88
C THR A 130 0.88 2.11 -10.35
N ALA A 131 -0.23 2.79 -10.65
CA ALA A 131 -0.23 4.13 -11.26
C ALA A 131 0.27 5.22 -10.30
N GLU A 132 0.02 5.07 -9.01
CA GLU A 132 0.43 6.04 -8.00
C GLU A 132 0.81 5.35 -6.70
N VAL A 133 1.91 5.79 -6.07
CA VAL A 133 2.36 5.31 -4.76
C VAL A 133 2.46 6.49 -3.81
N TRP A 134 1.92 6.33 -2.61
CA TRP A 134 2.03 7.29 -1.52
C TRP A 134 2.86 6.69 -0.40
N ILE A 135 3.69 7.50 0.24
CA ILE A 135 4.39 7.15 1.48
C ILE A 135 4.15 8.29 2.47
N PHE A 136 3.55 7.97 3.62
CA PHE A 136 3.31 8.95 4.69
C PHE A 136 4.31 8.73 5.82
N SER A 137 5.02 9.79 6.20
CA SER A 137 5.88 9.82 7.37
C SER A 137 5.24 10.65 8.48
N ILE A 138 4.85 9.99 9.57
CA ILE A 138 4.25 10.66 10.73
C ILE A 138 5.31 11.51 11.43
N GLU A 139 6.52 10.99 11.59
CA GLU A 139 7.62 11.67 12.27
C GLU A 139 8.00 13.01 11.62
N THR A 140 8.11 13.02 10.28
CA THR A 140 8.48 14.23 9.53
C THR A 140 7.27 15.04 9.08
N ARG A 141 6.05 14.52 9.27
CA ARG A 141 4.77 15.11 8.81
C ARG A 141 4.77 15.42 7.32
N GLN A 142 5.34 14.50 6.54
CA GLN A 142 5.50 14.60 5.09
C GLN A 142 4.80 13.46 4.37
N ALA A 143 4.45 13.69 3.09
CA ALA A 143 4.02 12.65 2.18
C ALA A 143 4.85 12.66 0.91
N TYR A 144 5.24 11.47 0.45
CA TYR A 144 5.86 11.26 -0.86
C TYR A 144 4.77 10.77 -1.81
N LEU A 145 4.63 11.42 -2.94
CA LEU A 145 3.70 11.03 -3.99
C LEU A 145 4.50 10.73 -5.26
N MET A 146 4.38 9.51 -5.74
CA MET A 146 5.11 9.00 -6.91
C MET A 146 4.11 8.56 -7.97
N SER A 147 4.17 9.16 -9.15
CA SER A 147 3.36 8.81 -10.34
C SER A 147 4.18 8.97 -11.62
N ASP A 148 3.58 8.69 -12.79
CA ASP A 148 4.24 8.96 -14.06
C ASP A 148 4.43 10.45 -14.34
N SER A 149 3.50 11.28 -13.84
CA SER A 149 3.48 12.71 -14.06
C SER A 149 4.40 13.47 -13.11
N ARG A 150 4.62 12.95 -11.89
CA ARG A 150 5.36 13.65 -10.83
C ARG A 150 5.89 12.72 -9.75
N ASN A 151 7.03 13.11 -9.19
CA ASN A 151 7.56 12.58 -7.95
C ASN A 151 7.84 13.76 -7.03
N VAL A 152 7.04 13.92 -5.99
CA VAL A 152 7.10 15.08 -5.09
C VAL A 152 7.09 14.66 -3.62
N ILE A 153 7.75 15.47 -2.80
CA ILE A 153 7.64 15.41 -1.35
C ILE A 153 6.80 16.63 -0.97
N LEU A 154 5.78 16.39 -0.18
CA LEU A 154 4.86 17.42 0.31
C LEU A 154 5.04 17.58 1.81
N ASP A 155 5.15 18.82 2.25
CA ASP A 155 5.21 19.21 3.66
C ASP A 155 3.81 19.43 4.23
N GLU A 156 3.68 19.55 5.55
CA GLU A 156 2.40 19.65 6.24
C GLU A 156 1.53 20.87 5.87
N ASP A 157 2.15 21.94 5.38
CA ASP A 157 1.44 23.14 4.93
C ASP A 157 0.88 23.03 3.50
N GLN A 158 1.24 21.96 2.78
CA GLN A 158 0.85 21.73 1.39
C GLN A 158 -0.41 20.88 1.27
N GLU A 159 -1.08 21.03 0.15
CA GLU A 159 -2.25 20.24 -0.21
C GLU A 159 -1.85 18.93 -0.87
N PHE A 160 -2.27 17.83 -0.28
CA PHE A 160 -2.14 16.50 -0.84
C PHE A 160 -3.31 16.24 -1.81
N ARG A 161 -3.00 16.19 -3.10
CA ARG A 161 -3.98 15.98 -4.17
C ARG A 161 -3.48 14.91 -5.13
N PRO A 162 -3.90 13.65 -4.95
CA PRO A 162 -3.56 12.55 -5.84
C PRO A 162 -4.33 12.64 -7.18
N GLU A 163 -3.80 11.93 -8.19
CA GLU A 163 -4.42 11.86 -9.52
C GLU A 163 -5.34 10.65 -9.66
N THR A 164 -4.99 9.53 -9.00
CA THR A 164 -5.74 8.27 -9.09
C THR A 164 -7.13 8.32 -8.47
N ILE A 165 -7.37 9.26 -7.56
CA ILE A 165 -8.68 9.41 -6.89
C ILE A 165 -9.20 10.83 -7.12
N PRO A 166 -9.90 11.08 -8.23
CA PRO A 166 -10.44 12.40 -8.52
C PRO A 166 -11.35 12.93 -7.41
N GLY A 167 -11.15 14.19 -7.04
CA GLY A 167 -11.92 14.84 -5.97
C GLY A 167 -11.40 14.60 -4.56
N PHE A 168 -10.38 13.78 -4.37
CA PHE A 168 -9.69 13.70 -3.08
C PHE A 168 -8.67 14.84 -2.97
N SER A 169 -8.72 15.57 -1.89
CA SER A 169 -7.78 16.63 -1.55
C SER A 169 -7.83 16.89 -0.07
N ILE A 170 -6.67 17.02 0.58
CA ILE A 170 -6.55 17.34 1.99
C ILE A 170 -5.24 18.07 2.24
N ARG A 171 -5.25 19.07 3.15
CA ARG A 171 -4.01 19.64 3.65
C ARG A 171 -3.31 18.62 4.55
N LEU A 172 -2.02 18.36 4.31
CA LEU A 172 -1.31 17.29 5.04
C LEU A 172 -1.29 17.51 6.55
N GLY A 173 -1.13 18.75 7.02
CA GLY A 173 -1.20 19.06 8.44
C GLY A 173 -2.51 18.64 9.07
N GLU A 174 -3.65 18.87 8.39
CA GLU A 174 -4.96 18.44 8.88
C GLU A 174 -5.09 16.91 8.98
N LEU A 175 -4.38 16.17 8.13
CA LEU A 175 -4.36 14.71 8.21
C LEU A 175 -3.60 14.25 9.46
N PHE A 176 -2.41 14.81 9.69
CA PHE A 176 -1.55 14.46 10.83
C PHE A 176 -2.06 14.99 12.18
N ASP A 177 -2.82 16.09 12.19
CA ASP A 177 -3.40 16.65 13.44
C ASP A 177 -4.57 15.83 14.01
N ARG A 178 -5.05 14.84 13.24
CA ARG A 178 -6.19 13.98 13.64
C ARG A 178 -5.79 12.66 14.27
N ILE A 179 -4.49 12.38 14.39
CA ILE A 179 -3.93 11.15 14.94
C ILE A 179 -3.11 11.42 16.19
#